data_8fda58e5c2cdfe6822a0fc503951e3c7
#
_entry.id   8fda58e5c2cdfe6822a0fc503951e3c7
#
_cell.length_a   1.000
_cell.length_b   1.000
_cell.length_c   1.000
_cell.angle_alpha   90.00
_cell.angle_beta   90.00
_cell.angle_gamma   90.00
#
_symmetry.space_group_name_H-M   'P 1'
#
loop_
_entity.id
_entity.type
_entity.pdbx_description
1 polymer ?
#
loop_
_entity_poly.entity_id
_entity_poly.type
_entity_poly.pdbx_seq_one_letter_code
_entity_poly.pdbx_strand_id
1 'polypeptide(L)'
;MNPAKRSLLLLAALALPAWADRLPIPADAPPAFQAECGGCHLPFPPALLTAPDWKRVMGKLDKHYGDNASLDEKTRRELEDFLVRNASTRSRMAGEGDPPRLTASAWFRREHRKVPQALWRDARVNSAANCTACHSRAEQGSYRGREIALPELRERH
;
A
#
# COMPACT_ATOMS: atom_id res chain seq x y z
N MET A 1 23.97 8.67 -60.83
CA MET A 1 23.62 7.60 -59.90
C MET A 1 23.61 8.17 -58.50
N ASN A 2 22.41 8.40 -57.91
CA ASN A 2 22.29 9.02 -56.58
C ASN A 2 22.27 7.93 -55.49
N PRO A 3 23.10 7.98 -54.46
CA PRO A 3 22.98 7.11 -53.31
C PRO A 3 21.91 7.68 -52.37
N ALA A 4 20.86 6.90 -52.21
CA ALA A 4 19.73 7.22 -51.30
C ALA A 4 20.24 7.34 -49.84
N LYS A 5 20.06 8.52 -49.26
CA LYS A 5 20.27 8.77 -47.82
C LYS A 5 19.16 8.06 -47.03
N ARG A 6 19.52 6.91 -46.44
CA ARG A 6 18.66 6.24 -45.45
C ARG A 6 18.79 6.97 -44.11
N SER A 7 17.82 7.81 -43.80
CA SER A 7 17.66 8.40 -42.46
C SER A 7 17.21 7.34 -41.47
N LEU A 8 18.10 6.92 -40.59
CA LEU A 8 17.80 6.04 -39.46
C LEU A 8 17.13 6.90 -38.38
N LEU A 9 15.81 6.83 -38.30
CA LEU A 9 15.05 7.38 -37.16
C LEU A 9 15.29 6.49 -35.94
N LEU A 10 16.17 6.91 -35.01
CA LEU A 10 16.28 6.33 -33.69
C LEU A 10 15.01 6.67 -32.90
N LEU A 11 14.07 5.74 -32.76
CA LEU A 11 13.03 5.82 -31.75
C LEU A 11 13.67 5.63 -30.37
N ALA A 12 13.89 6.72 -29.66
CA ALA A 12 14.21 6.67 -28.24
C ALA A 12 12.94 6.21 -27.49
N ALA A 13 12.90 4.93 -27.12
CA ALA A 13 11.88 4.40 -26.23
C ALA A 13 12.07 5.06 -24.85
N LEU A 14 11.28 6.06 -24.55
CA LEU A 14 11.16 6.63 -23.20
C LEU A 14 10.60 5.54 -22.29
N ALA A 15 11.45 4.86 -21.54
CA ALA A 15 11.07 3.96 -20.48
C ALA A 15 10.38 4.80 -19.38
N LEU A 16 9.05 4.86 -19.43
CA LEU A 16 8.26 5.47 -18.35
C LEU A 16 8.52 4.65 -17.07
N PRO A 17 8.90 5.29 -15.96
CA PRO A 17 9.09 4.57 -14.72
C PRO A 17 7.78 3.89 -14.33
N ALA A 18 7.83 2.60 -14.03
CA ALA A 18 6.67 1.85 -13.56
C ALA A 18 6.24 2.40 -12.18
N TRP A 19 5.22 3.24 -12.18
CA TRP A 19 4.64 3.88 -11.00
C TRP A 19 3.72 2.93 -10.22
N ALA A 20 3.47 1.74 -10.77
CA ALA A 20 2.51 0.77 -10.25
C ALA A 20 2.79 0.31 -8.81
N ASP A 21 4.06 0.33 -8.38
CA ASP A 21 4.50 -0.15 -7.07
C ASP A 21 4.81 1.00 -6.09
N ARG A 22 4.36 2.20 -6.41
CA ARG A 22 4.48 3.36 -5.53
C ARG A 22 3.11 3.77 -5.01
N LEU A 23 3.00 3.77 -3.68
CA LEU A 23 1.82 4.16 -2.92
C LEU A 23 2.27 5.12 -1.81
N PRO A 24 2.75 6.33 -2.16
CA PRO A 24 3.19 7.29 -1.16
C PRO A 24 2.01 7.80 -0.34
N ILE A 25 2.28 8.18 0.90
CA ILE A 25 1.35 9.02 1.64
C ILE A 25 1.27 10.38 0.93
N PRO A 26 0.08 10.91 0.65
CA PRO A 26 -0.08 12.24 0.08
C PRO A 26 0.59 13.32 0.92
N ALA A 27 1.17 14.33 0.26
CA ALA A 27 1.93 15.39 0.93
C ALA A 27 1.07 16.31 1.83
N ASP A 28 -0.24 16.31 1.61
CA ASP A 28 -1.25 17.04 2.41
C ASP A 28 -1.77 16.21 3.60
N ALA A 29 -1.07 15.13 3.97
CA ALA A 29 -1.46 14.33 5.13
C ALA A 29 -1.42 15.18 6.40
N PRO A 30 -2.49 15.19 7.21
CA PRO A 30 -2.50 15.93 8.46
C PRO A 30 -1.47 15.32 9.43
N PRO A 31 -0.80 16.12 10.28
CA PRO A 31 0.17 15.62 11.26
C PRO A 31 -0.38 14.50 12.14
N ALA A 32 -1.66 14.56 12.48
CA ALA A 32 -2.36 13.52 13.22
C ALA A 32 -2.34 12.15 12.51
N PHE A 33 -2.24 12.10 11.18
CA PHE A 33 -2.19 10.83 10.46
C PHE A 33 -0.98 9.98 10.86
N GLN A 34 0.20 10.60 10.91
CA GLN A 34 1.40 9.91 11.34
C GLN A 34 1.39 9.62 12.84
N ALA A 35 0.92 10.58 13.65
CA ALA A 35 0.92 10.44 15.11
C ALA A 35 -0.01 9.33 15.58
N GLU A 36 -1.24 9.29 15.07
CA GLU A 36 -2.28 8.37 15.54
C GLU A 36 -2.24 7.00 14.83
N CYS A 37 -2.04 6.99 13.52
CA CYS A 37 -1.99 5.75 12.76
C CYS A 37 -0.61 5.08 12.78
N GLY A 38 0.45 5.83 13.09
CA GLY A 38 1.84 5.35 13.10
C GLY A 38 2.31 4.77 14.42
N GLY A 39 1.51 4.84 15.48
CA GLY A 39 1.93 4.44 16.83
C GLY A 39 2.13 2.93 17.02
N CYS A 40 1.41 2.09 16.25
CA CYS A 40 1.45 0.63 16.39
C CYS A 40 1.97 -0.08 15.13
N HIS A 41 1.74 0.46 13.95
CA HIS A 41 2.19 -0.09 12.67
C HIS A 41 2.45 1.04 11.66
N LEU A 42 3.03 0.70 10.51
CA LEU A 42 3.16 1.64 9.42
C LEU A 42 1.79 2.25 9.06
N PRO A 43 1.64 3.60 9.04
CA PRO A 43 0.43 4.22 8.53
C PRO A 43 0.18 3.79 7.09
N PHE A 44 -0.95 3.16 6.83
CA PHE A 44 -1.21 2.63 5.50
C PHE A 44 -1.58 3.73 4.51
N PRO A 45 -0.98 3.73 3.31
CA PRO A 45 -1.38 4.64 2.24
C PRO A 45 -2.90 4.59 1.99
N PRO A 46 -3.59 5.75 1.92
CA PRO A 46 -5.04 5.77 1.69
C PRO A 46 -5.50 4.98 0.46
N ALA A 47 -4.65 4.95 -0.58
CA ALA A 47 -4.91 4.22 -1.82
C ALA A 47 -4.97 2.68 -1.67
N LEU A 48 -4.67 2.12 -0.50
CA LEU A 48 -4.74 0.68 -0.23
C LEU A 48 -6.15 0.16 0.06
N LEU A 49 -7.11 1.05 0.35
CA LEU A 49 -8.52 0.69 0.53
C LEU A 49 -9.43 1.64 -0.27
N THR A 50 -10.68 1.26 -0.43
CA THR A 50 -11.71 2.11 -1.01
C THR A 50 -12.26 3.11 0.00
N ALA A 51 -12.90 4.19 -0.46
CA ALA A 51 -13.53 5.18 0.41
C ALA A 51 -14.60 4.59 1.35
N PRO A 52 -15.50 3.69 0.89
CA PRO A 52 -16.42 3.00 1.79
C PRO A 52 -15.72 2.17 2.86
N ASP A 53 -14.59 1.54 2.53
CA ASP A 53 -13.83 0.74 3.49
C ASP A 53 -13.20 1.61 4.56
N TRP A 54 -12.58 2.73 4.19
CA TRP A 54 -12.03 3.68 5.16
C TRP A 54 -13.09 4.19 6.12
N LYS A 55 -14.28 4.53 5.64
CA LYS A 55 -15.40 4.92 6.52
C LYS A 55 -15.76 3.82 7.51
N ARG A 56 -15.76 2.55 7.09
CA ARG A 56 -16.02 1.42 8.00
C ARG A 56 -14.91 1.22 9.02
N VAL A 57 -13.65 1.38 8.63
CA VAL A 57 -12.51 1.33 9.55
C VAL A 57 -12.61 2.47 10.58
N MET A 58 -12.79 3.71 10.12
CA MET A 58 -12.87 4.89 10.98
C MET A 58 -14.09 4.89 11.90
N GLY A 59 -15.18 4.22 11.49
CA GLY A 59 -16.38 4.03 12.31
C GLY A 59 -16.26 2.93 13.37
N LYS A 60 -15.14 2.18 13.42
CA LYS A 60 -14.93 1.03 14.33
C LYS A 60 -13.55 1.04 14.99
N LEU A 61 -13.01 2.22 15.26
CA LEU A 61 -11.68 2.34 15.89
C LEU A 61 -11.65 1.76 17.31
N ASP A 62 -12.79 1.73 18.01
CA ASP A 62 -12.93 1.07 19.32
C ASP A 62 -12.74 -0.46 19.25
N LYS A 63 -12.85 -1.04 18.05
CA LYS A 63 -12.68 -2.49 17.75
C LYS A 63 -11.68 -2.70 16.61
N HIS A 64 -10.59 -1.93 16.62
CA HIS A 64 -9.59 -1.95 15.57
C HIS A 64 -8.78 -3.25 15.58
N TYR A 65 -9.32 -4.30 14.96
CA TYR A 65 -8.69 -5.62 14.79
C TYR A 65 -8.20 -6.30 16.09
N GLY A 66 -8.82 -6.00 17.20
CA GLY A 66 -8.49 -6.54 18.53
C GLY A 66 -8.02 -5.49 19.53
N ASP A 67 -7.66 -4.30 19.06
CA ASP A 67 -7.20 -3.17 19.85
C ASP A 67 -8.22 -2.02 19.88
N ASN A 68 -8.06 -1.10 20.81
CA ASN A 68 -8.81 0.14 20.86
C ASN A 68 -7.92 1.28 20.34
N ALA A 69 -8.24 1.78 19.15
CA ALA A 69 -7.60 2.92 18.48
C ALA A 69 -8.52 4.15 18.44
N SER A 70 -9.40 4.30 19.42
CA SER A 70 -10.37 5.42 19.48
C SER A 70 -9.65 6.76 19.53
N LEU A 71 -10.21 7.73 18.83
CA LEU A 71 -9.75 9.11 18.75
C LEU A 71 -10.83 10.06 19.24
N ASP A 72 -10.47 11.28 19.58
CA ASP A 72 -11.46 12.34 19.71
C ASP A 72 -12.16 12.59 18.37
N GLU A 73 -13.40 13.06 18.41
CA GLU A 73 -14.27 13.16 17.24
C GLU A 73 -13.75 14.14 16.18
N LYS A 74 -13.04 15.20 16.57
CA LYS A 74 -12.44 16.17 15.63
C LYS A 74 -11.32 15.51 14.83
N THR A 75 -10.38 14.87 15.50
CA THR A 75 -9.26 14.15 14.90
C THR A 75 -9.76 12.99 14.04
N ARG A 76 -10.74 12.23 14.52
CA ARG A 76 -11.37 11.14 13.75
C ARG A 76 -11.92 11.62 12.41
N ARG A 77 -12.68 12.73 12.40
CA ARG A 77 -13.26 13.30 11.17
C ARG A 77 -12.19 13.80 10.21
N GLU A 78 -11.19 14.52 10.72
CA GLU A 78 -10.08 15.02 9.91
C GLU A 78 -9.36 13.89 9.18
N LEU A 79 -9.07 12.80 9.91
CA LEU A 79 -8.41 11.63 9.35
C LEU A 79 -9.32 10.85 8.38
N GLU A 80 -10.60 10.70 8.70
CA GLU A 80 -11.57 10.07 7.80
C GLU A 80 -11.66 10.83 6.47
N ASP A 81 -11.79 12.14 6.52
CA ASP A 81 -11.86 12.99 5.33
C ASP A 81 -10.58 12.87 4.47
N PHE A 82 -9.41 12.87 5.10
CA PHE A 82 -8.14 12.67 4.42
C PHE A 82 -8.08 11.28 3.74
N LEU A 83 -8.40 10.22 4.47
CA LEU A 83 -8.39 8.85 3.97
C LEU A 83 -9.37 8.66 2.81
N VAL A 84 -10.59 9.17 2.93
CA VAL A 84 -11.64 9.07 1.91
C VAL A 84 -11.28 9.83 0.65
N ARG A 85 -10.75 11.06 0.75
CA ARG A 85 -10.34 11.84 -0.42
C ARG A 85 -9.22 11.18 -1.23
N ASN A 86 -8.34 10.46 -0.56
CA ASN A 86 -7.15 9.83 -1.15
C ASN A 86 -7.30 8.32 -1.36
N ALA A 87 -8.50 7.78 -1.14
CA ALA A 87 -8.81 6.36 -1.27
C ALA A 87 -8.73 5.87 -2.71
N SER A 88 -8.58 4.56 -2.88
CA SER A 88 -8.65 3.93 -4.19
C SER A 88 -10.08 3.94 -4.76
N THR A 89 -10.20 4.24 -6.04
CA THR A 89 -11.43 4.07 -6.82
C THR A 89 -11.56 2.68 -7.45
N ARG A 90 -10.55 1.83 -7.30
CA ARG A 90 -10.49 0.50 -7.92
C ARG A 90 -11.14 -0.55 -7.02
N SER A 91 -12.18 -1.23 -7.50
CA SER A 91 -12.93 -2.26 -6.75
C SER A 91 -12.04 -3.40 -6.20
N ARG A 92 -10.95 -3.75 -6.90
CA ARG A 92 -10.00 -4.77 -6.44
C ARG A 92 -9.25 -4.40 -5.15
N MET A 93 -9.28 -3.12 -4.75
CA MET A 93 -8.70 -2.61 -3.50
C MET A 93 -9.69 -2.70 -2.33
N ALA A 94 -10.94 -3.10 -2.58
CA ALA A 94 -11.90 -3.29 -1.51
C ALA A 94 -11.41 -4.38 -0.54
N GLY A 95 -11.43 -4.05 0.75
CA GLY A 95 -11.10 -4.96 1.83
C GLY A 95 -12.25 -5.93 2.12
N GLU A 96 -11.93 -7.07 2.74
CA GLU A 96 -12.93 -8.02 3.22
C GLU A 96 -12.96 -8.02 4.76
N GLY A 97 -14.12 -8.35 5.32
CA GLY A 97 -14.34 -8.39 6.77
C GLY A 97 -15.01 -7.14 7.32
N ASP A 98 -15.15 -7.11 8.64
CA ASP A 98 -15.81 -6.03 9.37
C ASP A 98 -15.11 -5.78 10.72
N PRO A 99 -14.24 -4.79 10.84
CA PRO A 99 -13.80 -3.84 9.81
C PRO A 99 -13.03 -4.49 8.65
N PRO A 100 -13.02 -3.86 7.45
CA PRO A 100 -12.42 -4.44 6.25
C PRO A 100 -10.89 -4.46 6.32
N ARG A 101 -10.28 -5.62 6.02
CA ARG A 101 -8.82 -5.79 6.00
C ARG A 101 -8.26 -5.56 4.60
N LEU A 102 -7.29 -4.67 4.47
CA LEU A 102 -6.57 -4.44 3.21
C LEU A 102 -5.82 -5.70 2.73
N THR A 103 -5.30 -6.50 3.67
CA THR A 103 -4.60 -7.77 3.37
C THR A 103 -5.52 -8.87 2.84
N ALA A 104 -6.83 -8.68 2.92
CA ALA A 104 -7.84 -9.55 2.35
C ALA A 104 -8.38 -9.05 1.00
N SER A 105 -7.91 -7.91 0.49
CA SER A 105 -8.33 -7.41 -0.83
C SER A 105 -7.85 -8.32 -1.96
N ALA A 106 -8.60 -8.35 -3.07
CA ALA A 106 -8.22 -9.11 -4.26
C ALA A 106 -6.87 -8.64 -4.83
N TRP A 107 -6.58 -7.33 -4.72
CA TRP A 107 -5.30 -6.76 -5.11
C TRP A 107 -4.16 -7.33 -4.26
N PHE A 108 -4.28 -7.28 -2.92
CA PHE A 108 -3.23 -7.77 -2.02
C PHE A 108 -2.93 -9.26 -2.28
N ARG A 109 -3.95 -10.10 -2.36
CA ARG A 109 -3.78 -11.53 -2.64
C ARG A 109 -3.09 -11.80 -3.98
N ARG A 110 -3.41 -11.01 -5.02
CA ARG A 110 -2.78 -11.15 -6.34
C ARG A 110 -1.30 -10.80 -6.30
N GLU A 111 -0.95 -9.67 -5.69
CA GLU A 111 0.45 -9.21 -5.62
C GLU A 111 1.31 -10.17 -4.77
N HIS A 112 0.75 -10.77 -3.75
CA HIS A 112 1.45 -11.66 -2.83
C HIS A 112 1.25 -13.17 -3.11
N ARG A 113 0.69 -13.55 -4.26
CA ARG A 113 0.39 -14.96 -4.60
C ARG A 113 1.60 -15.88 -4.63
N LYS A 114 2.79 -15.32 -4.81
CA LYS A 114 4.08 -16.08 -4.82
C LYS A 114 4.72 -16.21 -3.44
N VAL A 115 4.19 -15.53 -2.42
CA VAL A 115 4.73 -15.59 -1.07
C VAL A 115 4.33 -16.94 -0.44
N PRO A 116 5.31 -17.75 -0.01
CA PRO A 116 5.01 -19.03 0.64
C PRO A 116 4.17 -18.84 1.92
N GLN A 117 3.18 -19.70 2.12
CA GLN A 117 2.29 -19.62 3.28
C GLN A 117 3.05 -19.66 4.63
N ALA A 118 4.18 -20.37 4.69
CA ALA A 118 5.01 -20.44 5.89
C ALA A 118 5.59 -19.08 6.30
N LEU A 119 5.90 -18.19 5.32
CA LEU A 119 6.46 -16.88 5.63
C LEU A 119 5.48 -15.95 6.36
N TRP A 120 4.17 -16.11 6.16
CA TRP A 120 3.18 -15.32 6.90
C TRP A 120 3.16 -15.63 8.40
N ARG A 121 3.72 -16.80 8.80
CA ARG A 121 3.84 -17.26 10.19
C ARG A 121 5.26 -17.14 10.73
N ASP A 122 6.21 -16.70 9.89
CA ASP A 122 7.60 -16.50 10.30
C ASP A 122 7.68 -15.35 11.33
N ALA A 123 8.43 -15.54 12.40
CA ALA A 123 8.59 -14.54 13.46
C ALA A 123 9.15 -13.19 12.95
N ARG A 124 9.91 -13.21 11.84
CA ARG A 124 10.41 -11.99 11.18
C ARG A 124 9.30 -11.19 10.51
N VAL A 125 8.22 -11.84 10.10
CA VAL A 125 7.07 -11.22 9.42
C VAL A 125 5.95 -10.93 10.40
N ASN A 126 5.62 -11.90 11.24
CA ASN A 126 4.61 -11.84 12.31
C ASN A 126 3.17 -11.60 11.80
N SER A 127 2.95 -10.71 10.83
CA SER A 127 1.64 -10.37 10.29
C SER A 127 1.72 -9.96 8.83
N ALA A 128 0.71 -10.30 8.03
CA ALA A 128 0.56 -9.79 6.67
C ALA A 128 0.42 -8.26 6.60
N ALA A 129 0.07 -7.60 7.69
CA ALA A 129 0.01 -6.15 7.81
C ALA A 129 1.38 -5.51 8.14
N ASN A 130 2.40 -6.31 8.45
CA ASN A 130 3.77 -5.82 8.67
C ASN A 130 4.52 -5.66 7.35
N CYS A 131 4.17 -4.63 6.59
CA CYS A 131 4.73 -4.36 5.27
C CYS A 131 6.25 -4.19 5.29
N THR A 132 6.78 -3.57 6.36
CA THR A 132 8.21 -3.27 6.50
C THR A 132 9.07 -4.52 6.69
N ALA A 133 8.50 -5.64 7.14
CA ALA A 133 9.20 -6.91 7.22
C ALA A 133 9.73 -7.40 5.87
N CYS A 134 9.01 -7.09 4.78
CA CYS A 134 9.38 -7.51 3.43
C CYS A 134 9.79 -6.30 2.56
N HIS A 135 9.11 -5.18 2.65
CA HIS A 135 9.33 -3.99 1.83
C HIS A 135 10.19 -2.97 2.58
N SER A 136 11.50 -3.03 2.37
CA SER A 136 12.48 -2.18 3.08
C SER A 136 12.27 -0.67 2.91
N ARG A 137 11.48 -0.25 1.92
CA ARG A 137 11.16 1.16 1.63
C ARG A 137 9.66 1.47 1.70
N ALA A 138 8.89 0.66 2.45
CA ALA A 138 7.46 0.88 2.63
C ALA A 138 7.15 2.25 3.25
N GLU A 139 7.96 2.73 4.20
CA GLU A 139 7.83 4.06 4.81
C GLU A 139 7.94 5.21 3.80
N GLN A 140 8.64 4.97 2.68
CA GLN A 140 8.76 5.91 1.56
C GLN A 140 7.71 5.64 0.46
N GLY A 141 6.73 4.79 0.75
CA GLY A 141 5.67 4.41 -0.18
C GLY A 141 6.16 3.56 -1.35
N SER A 142 7.31 2.87 -1.23
CA SER A 142 7.83 1.98 -2.27
C SER A 142 7.63 0.52 -1.89
N TYR A 143 6.91 -0.22 -2.76
CA TYR A 143 6.59 -1.64 -2.59
C TYR A 143 7.16 -2.49 -3.74
N ARG A 144 8.25 -2.05 -4.34
CA ARG A 144 8.87 -2.70 -5.51
C ARG A 144 9.47 -4.06 -5.16
N GLY A 145 9.24 -5.07 -5.99
CA GLY A 145 9.79 -6.41 -5.80
C GLY A 145 11.32 -6.45 -5.62
N ARG A 146 12.07 -5.61 -6.37
CA ARG A 146 13.54 -5.51 -6.26
C ARG A 146 14.04 -4.94 -4.90
N GLU A 147 13.16 -4.34 -4.10
CA GLU A 147 13.45 -3.74 -2.80
C GLU A 147 13.01 -4.64 -1.63
N ILE A 148 12.69 -5.91 -1.92
CA ILE A 148 12.30 -6.87 -0.88
C ILE A 148 13.51 -7.22 -0.01
N ALA A 149 13.31 -7.15 1.32
CA ALA A 149 14.35 -7.41 2.31
C ALA A 149 14.67 -8.89 2.48
N LEU A 150 13.67 -9.79 2.32
CA LEU A 150 13.84 -11.22 2.52
C LEU A 150 14.49 -11.89 1.30
N PRO A 151 15.70 -12.47 1.44
CA PRO A 151 16.43 -13.07 0.31
C PRO A 151 15.65 -14.15 -0.42
N GLU A 152 14.93 -15.01 0.31
CA GLU A 152 14.15 -16.12 -0.22
C GLU A 152 12.97 -15.68 -1.13
N LEU A 153 12.61 -14.40 -1.13
CA LEU A 153 11.61 -13.83 -2.02
C LEU A 153 12.21 -13.12 -3.23
N ARG A 154 13.48 -12.68 -3.17
CA ARG A 154 14.14 -11.94 -4.27
C ARG A 154 14.27 -12.76 -5.54
N GLU A 155 14.50 -14.05 -5.41
CA GLU A 155 14.67 -14.99 -6.54
C GLU A 155 13.35 -15.36 -7.23
N ARG A 156 12.21 -14.95 -6.69
CA ARG A 156 10.87 -15.31 -7.17
C ARG A 156 10.17 -14.19 -7.97
N HIS A 157 10.84 -13.04 -8.12
CA HIS A 157 10.32 -11.84 -8.81
C HIS A 157 10.99 -11.57 -10.16
#